data_baf8ac46e1bfd94002f301e8b502ef39
#
_entry.id   baf8ac46e1bfd94002f301e8b502ef39
#
_cell.length_a   1.000
_cell.length_b   1.000
_cell.length_c   1.000
_cell.angle_alpha   90.00
_cell.angle_beta   90.00
_cell.angle_gamma   90.00
#
_symmetry.space_group_name_H-M   'P 1'
#
loop_
_entity.id
_entity.type
_entity.pdbx_description
1 polymer ?
#
loop_
_entity_poly.entity_id
_entity_poly.type
_entity_poly.pdbx_seq_one_letter_code
_entity_poly.pdbx_strand_id
1 'polypeptide(L)'
;MSHDRILILDFGSQVTQLIARRVREAHVYCEVHPNDVSAEFIREYNPKGIILSGSHMSAYEESNDQASQAVFEAGVPVLGICYGMQTMAQQLGGRVESGAKREFGYAEVRAHGHTKLLEGIEDFRTEEGHGMLKVWMSHGDKVAELPPGFKVMCSTPSCPIAGMCNEEKGFYAVQFHPEVTHTLKGRDMLNRFVLDICKCSADWVMGDYVAEAVAQIREQVGDEEVILGLSGGVDSSVAAALIHRAIGKQLTCVFVDNGLLRKNEREQVRETFEKNMGLKLIVVDAVDRFMNELAGITDPEQKRKIIGRVFVEIFQEEASKLTAAKWLAQGTIYPDVIESAGAKTKKAKTIKSHHNVGGLPDTLHLKLLEPLRSLFTDEVRELSLIHISEPTRQEA
;
A
#
# COMPACT_ATOMS: atom_id res chain seq x y z
N MET A 1 7.17 -7.47 -17.48
CA MET A 1 6.50 -8.79 -17.41
C MET A 1 5.17 -8.63 -16.67
N SER A 2 4.18 -9.46 -16.96
CA SER A 2 2.90 -9.40 -16.25
C SER A 2 3.00 -10.29 -15.02
N HIS A 3 3.13 -9.69 -13.83
CA HIS A 3 3.09 -10.43 -12.54
C HIS A 3 1.70 -10.98 -12.26
N ASP A 4 1.63 -12.15 -11.63
CA ASP A 4 0.41 -12.62 -11.00
C ASP A 4 0.03 -11.64 -9.89
N ARG A 5 -1.28 -11.34 -9.75
CA ARG A 5 -1.72 -10.24 -8.89
C ARG A 5 -2.94 -10.59 -8.06
N ILE A 6 -2.97 -10.04 -6.86
CA ILE A 6 -4.12 -10.09 -5.94
C ILE A 6 -4.84 -8.74 -5.97
N LEU A 7 -6.15 -8.78 -6.07
CA LEU A 7 -7.01 -7.59 -5.90
C LEU A 7 -7.49 -7.52 -4.45
N ILE A 8 -7.24 -6.41 -3.79
CA ILE A 8 -7.74 -6.14 -2.44
C ILE A 8 -8.82 -5.08 -2.54
N LEU A 9 -10.01 -5.39 -2.05
CA LEU A 9 -11.13 -4.46 -2.01
C LEU A 9 -11.26 -3.85 -0.63
N ASP A 10 -11.20 -2.52 -0.57
CA ASP A 10 -11.22 -1.73 0.66
C ASP A 10 -12.63 -1.30 1.03
N PHE A 11 -13.08 -1.73 2.21
CA PHE A 11 -14.34 -1.33 2.83
C PHE A 11 -14.16 -0.24 3.89
N GLY A 12 -13.02 0.48 3.87
CA GLY A 12 -12.74 1.58 4.79
C GLY A 12 -12.08 1.15 6.10
N SER A 13 -11.40 0.01 6.12
CA SER A 13 -10.60 -0.41 7.28
C SER A 13 -9.32 0.41 7.43
N GLN A 14 -8.97 0.71 8.67
CA GLN A 14 -7.69 1.34 8.98
C GLN A 14 -6.48 0.42 8.73
N VAL A 15 -6.71 -0.87 8.59
CA VAL A 15 -5.66 -1.90 8.45
C VAL A 15 -5.62 -2.54 7.06
N THR A 16 -6.36 -2.03 6.08
CA THR A 16 -6.35 -2.57 4.71
C THR A 16 -4.95 -2.55 4.09
N GLN A 17 -4.18 -1.51 4.34
CA GLN A 17 -2.79 -1.44 3.85
C GLN A 17 -1.89 -2.53 4.46
N LEU A 18 -2.19 -3.02 5.66
CA LEU A 18 -1.45 -4.15 6.25
C LEU A 18 -1.70 -5.45 5.48
N ILE A 19 -2.93 -5.66 4.98
CA ILE A 19 -3.23 -6.82 4.11
C ILE A 19 -2.32 -6.78 2.89
N ALA A 20 -2.26 -5.62 2.20
CA ALA A 20 -1.43 -5.45 1.02
C ALA A 20 0.06 -5.68 1.32
N ARG A 21 0.57 -5.15 2.44
CA ARG A 21 1.96 -5.37 2.85
C ARG A 21 2.26 -6.85 3.12
N ARG A 22 1.35 -7.59 3.77
CA ARG A 22 1.52 -9.04 3.99
C ARG A 22 1.56 -9.82 2.69
N VAL A 23 0.73 -9.45 1.72
CA VAL A 23 0.76 -10.07 0.37
C VAL A 23 2.09 -9.78 -0.33
N ARG A 24 2.58 -8.53 -0.25
CA ARG A 24 3.88 -8.12 -0.82
C ARG A 24 5.06 -8.81 -0.13
N GLU A 25 5.00 -9.04 1.18
CA GLU A 25 6.00 -9.83 1.93
C GLU A 25 6.08 -11.28 1.46
N ALA A 26 5.02 -11.81 0.85
CA ALA A 26 5.03 -13.12 0.17
C ALA A 26 5.56 -13.05 -1.28
N HIS A 27 6.13 -11.92 -1.68
CA HIS A 27 6.59 -11.62 -3.04
C HIS A 27 5.50 -11.74 -4.11
N VAL A 28 4.26 -11.41 -3.76
CA VAL A 28 3.12 -11.38 -4.68
C VAL A 28 2.67 -9.94 -4.88
N TYR A 29 2.48 -9.52 -6.13
CA TYR A 29 1.97 -8.20 -6.44
C TYR A 29 0.50 -8.06 -6.04
N CYS A 30 0.11 -6.94 -5.49
CA CYS A 30 -1.28 -6.62 -5.18
C CYS A 30 -1.58 -5.13 -5.28
N GLU A 31 -2.85 -4.81 -5.49
CA GLU A 31 -3.36 -3.44 -5.43
C GLU A 31 -4.61 -3.37 -4.55
N VAL A 32 -4.80 -2.20 -3.94
CA VAL A 32 -5.97 -1.86 -3.13
C VAL A 32 -6.88 -0.97 -3.96
N HIS A 33 -8.12 -1.37 -4.12
CA HIS A 33 -9.15 -0.62 -4.83
C HIS A 33 -10.44 -0.51 -4.00
N PRO A 34 -11.33 0.46 -4.29
CA PRO A 34 -12.61 0.58 -3.60
C PRO A 34 -13.46 -0.69 -3.75
N ASN A 35 -14.34 -0.94 -2.77
CA ASN A 35 -15.22 -2.12 -2.76
C ASN A 35 -16.24 -2.17 -3.91
N ASP A 36 -16.52 -1.03 -4.55
CA ASP A 36 -17.52 -0.83 -5.60
C ASP A 36 -16.96 -0.88 -7.03
N VAL A 37 -15.78 -1.50 -7.22
CA VAL A 37 -15.20 -1.70 -8.55
C VAL A 37 -16.16 -2.41 -9.50
N SER A 38 -16.15 -2.01 -10.78
CA SER A 38 -17.00 -2.61 -11.80
C SER A 38 -16.57 -4.03 -12.18
N ALA A 39 -17.51 -4.80 -12.74
CA ALA A 39 -17.20 -6.11 -13.32
C ALA A 39 -16.18 -6.03 -14.44
N GLU A 40 -16.21 -4.95 -15.23
CA GLU A 40 -15.24 -4.70 -16.29
C GLU A 40 -13.83 -4.51 -15.73
N PHE A 41 -13.70 -3.68 -14.68
CA PHE A 41 -12.43 -3.50 -13.99
C PHE A 41 -11.84 -4.82 -13.50
N ILE A 42 -12.65 -5.69 -12.84
CA ILE A 42 -12.17 -6.99 -12.33
C ILE A 42 -11.67 -7.86 -13.48
N ARG A 43 -12.35 -7.89 -14.63
CA ARG A 43 -11.92 -8.64 -15.81
C ARG A 43 -10.61 -8.11 -16.39
N GLU A 44 -10.48 -6.79 -16.51
CA GLU A 44 -9.27 -6.15 -17.05
C GLU A 44 -8.07 -6.31 -16.09
N TYR A 45 -8.31 -6.16 -14.79
CA TYR A 45 -7.30 -6.35 -13.77
C TYR A 45 -6.79 -7.81 -13.76
N ASN A 46 -7.66 -8.77 -14.09
CA ASN A 46 -7.36 -10.21 -14.19
C ASN A 46 -6.65 -10.76 -12.94
N PRO A 47 -7.26 -10.67 -11.73
CA PRO A 47 -6.64 -11.12 -10.49
C PRO A 47 -6.57 -12.66 -10.44
N LYS A 48 -5.54 -13.18 -9.77
CA LYS A 48 -5.45 -14.61 -9.39
C LYS A 48 -6.26 -14.93 -8.14
N GLY A 49 -6.58 -13.92 -7.34
CA GLY A 49 -7.41 -14.00 -6.15
C GLY A 49 -7.86 -12.63 -5.70
N ILE A 50 -8.90 -12.59 -4.86
CA ILE A 50 -9.48 -11.35 -4.34
C ILE A 50 -9.54 -11.43 -2.82
N ILE A 51 -9.17 -10.35 -2.13
CA ILE A 51 -9.28 -10.22 -0.68
C ILE A 51 -10.26 -9.09 -0.36
N LEU A 52 -11.25 -9.36 0.47
CA LEU A 52 -12.21 -8.38 0.98
C LEU A 52 -11.75 -7.94 2.38
N SER A 53 -11.46 -6.66 2.56
CA SER A 53 -10.97 -6.11 3.82
C SER A 53 -12.04 -6.02 4.91
N GLY A 54 -11.62 -5.65 6.13
CA GLY A 54 -12.51 -5.22 7.19
C GLY A 54 -13.15 -3.86 6.92
N SER A 55 -14.05 -3.45 7.82
CA SER A 55 -14.65 -2.11 7.88
C SER A 55 -14.91 -1.73 9.32
N HIS A 56 -15.04 -0.43 9.58
CA HIS A 56 -15.55 0.10 10.85
C HIS A 56 -17.09 0.14 10.88
N MET A 57 -17.74 -0.15 9.75
CA MET A 57 -19.20 -0.16 9.60
C MET A 57 -19.80 -1.48 10.09
N SER A 58 -21.10 -1.47 10.37
CA SER A 58 -21.88 -2.67 10.68
C SER A 58 -22.42 -3.28 9.40
N ALA A 59 -22.18 -4.57 9.20
CA ALA A 59 -22.77 -5.31 8.08
C ALA A 59 -24.28 -5.60 8.26
N TYR A 60 -24.81 -5.36 9.46
CA TYR A 60 -26.21 -5.57 9.79
C TYR A 60 -27.12 -4.41 9.36
N GLU A 61 -26.59 -3.22 9.12
CA GLU A 61 -27.36 -2.05 8.70
C GLU A 61 -27.79 -2.12 7.23
N GLU A 62 -28.98 -1.61 6.87
CA GLU A 62 -29.52 -1.68 5.49
C GLU A 62 -28.71 -0.87 4.45
N SER A 63 -27.89 0.07 4.88
CA SER A 63 -27.05 0.93 4.04
C SER A 63 -25.61 0.42 3.89
N ASN A 64 -25.40 -0.87 3.91
CA ASN A 64 -24.08 -1.50 3.92
C ASN A 64 -23.33 -1.32 2.60
N ASP A 65 -22.04 -1.06 2.70
CA ASP A 65 -21.13 -1.22 1.57
C ASP A 65 -21.00 -2.71 1.23
N GLN A 66 -21.38 -3.09 0.03
CA GLN A 66 -21.27 -4.45 -0.48
C GLN A 66 -20.14 -4.57 -1.49
N ALA A 67 -19.59 -5.76 -1.65
CA ALA A 67 -18.72 -6.05 -2.77
C ALA A 67 -19.53 -6.09 -4.08
N SER A 68 -18.90 -5.73 -5.19
CA SER A 68 -19.49 -6.01 -6.50
C SER A 68 -19.82 -7.51 -6.62
N GLN A 69 -21.00 -7.85 -7.10
CA GLN A 69 -21.39 -9.26 -7.31
C GLN A 69 -20.40 -10.00 -8.23
N ALA A 70 -19.78 -9.28 -9.15
CA ALA A 70 -18.75 -9.80 -10.05
C ALA A 70 -17.53 -10.40 -9.31
N VAL A 71 -17.28 -10.04 -8.05
CA VAL A 71 -16.22 -10.64 -7.22
C VAL A 71 -16.46 -12.14 -7.06
N PHE A 72 -17.71 -12.53 -6.77
CA PHE A 72 -18.08 -13.92 -6.55
C PHE A 72 -18.30 -14.70 -7.85
N GLU A 73 -18.36 -14.02 -8.97
CA GLU A 73 -18.52 -14.57 -10.32
C GLU A 73 -17.20 -14.61 -11.12
N ALA A 74 -16.12 -14.03 -10.58
CA ALA A 74 -14.84 -13.91 -11.27
C ALA A 74 -14.12 -15.27 -11.49
N GLY A 75 -14.57 -16.34 -10.84
CA GLY A 75 -13.97 -17.68 -10.99
C GLY A 75 -12.59 -17.83 -10.32
N VAL A 76 -12.23 -16.94 -9.40
CA VAL A 76 -10.98 -16.95 -8.65
C VAL A 76 -11.24 -17.12 -7.15
N PRO A 77 -10.25 -17.59 -6.36
CA PRO A 77 -10.37 -17.66 -4.92
C PRO A 77 -10.65 -16.30 -4.30
N VAL A 78 -11.49 -16.28 -3.25
CA VAL A 78 -11.84 -15.07 -2.48
C VAL A 78 -11.60 -15.31 -1.00
N LEU A 79 -10.94 -14.38 -0.33
CA LEU A 79 -10.75 -14.34 1.12
C LEU A 79 -11.46 -13.13 1.73
N GLY A 80 -12.43 -13.35 2.61
CA GLY A 80 -13.09 -12.31 3.39
C GLY A 80 -12.48 -12.16 4.79
N ILE A 81 -12.16 -10.95 5.21
CA ILE A 81 -11.59 -10.64 6.52
C ILE A 81 -12.55 -9.75 7.29
N CYS A 82 -12.99 -10.18 8.49
CA CYS A 82 -13.86 -9.43 9.38
C CYS A 82 -15.16 -8.98 8.68
N TYR A 83 -15.32 -7.71 8.35
CA TYR A 83 -16.45 -7.21 7.55
C TYR A 83 -16.55 -7.91 6.18
N GLY A 84 -15.41 -8.21 5.54
CA GLY A 84 -15.35 -8.95 4.29
C GLY A 84 -15.95 -10.35 4.39
N MET A 85 -15.83 -11.02 5.56
CA MET A 85 -16.53 -12.27 5.85
C MET A 85 -18.04 -12.05 5.95
N GLN A 86 -18.46 -11.01 6.65
CA GLN A 86 -19.86 -10.72 6.89
C GLN A 86 -20.60 -10.34 5.59
N THR A 87 -20.01 -9.48 4.75
CA THR A 87 -20.60 -9.14 3.46
C THR A 87 -20.64 -10.33 2.51
N MET A 88 -19.60 -11.18 2.51
CA MET A 88 -19.62 -12.45 1.75
C MET A 88 -20.77 -13.35 2.22
N ALA A 89 -20.96 -13.50 3.52
CA ALA A 89 -22.03 -14.31 4.07
C ALA A 89 -23.42 -13.80 3.63
N GLN A 90 -23.69 -12.51 3.77
CA GLN A 90 -24.95 -11.89 3.37
C GLN A 90 -25.23 -12.01 1.87
N GLN A 91 -24.25 -11.67 1.04
CA GLN A 91 -24.42 -11.66 -0.41
C GLN A 91 -24.60 -13.06 -1.01
N LEU A 92 -24.11 -14.10 -0.33
CA LEU A 92 -24.22 -15.48 -0.78
C LEU A 92 -25.37 -16.27 -0.13
N GLY A 93 -26.24 -15.59 0.63
CA GLY A 93 -27.47 -16.17 1.18
C GLY A 93 -27.36 -16.70 2.61
N GLY A 94 -26.33 -16.31 3.34
CA GLY A 94 -26.23 -16.48 4.79
C GLY A 94 -26.90 -15.33 5.55
N ARG A 95 -26.72 -15.30 6.88
CA ARG A 95 -27.28 -14.26 7.73
C ARG A 95 -26.24 -13.73 8.72
N VAL A 96 -26.19 -12.41 8.85
CA VAL A 96 -25.40 -11.68 9.84
C VAL A 96 -26.33 -11.11 10.91
N GLU A 97 -25.90 -11.13 12.16
CA GLU A 97 -26.63 -10.54 13.29
C GLU A 97 -25.70 -9.66 14.13
N SER A 98 -26.28 -8.70 14.84
CA SER A 98 -25.55 -7.93 15.83
C SER A 98 -25.21 -8.83 17.03
N GLY A 99 -23.92 -8.90 17.38
CA GLY A 99 -23.47 -9.67 18.52
C GLY A 99 -23.92 -9.08 19.84
N ALA A 100 -24.52 -9.90 20.71
CA ALA A 100 -24.87 -9.50 22.07
C ALA A 100 -23.62 -9.08 22.89
N LYS A 101 -22.45 -9.57 22.51
CA LYS A 101 -21.14 -9.24 23.08
C LYS A 101 -20.20 -8.84 21.96
N ARG A 102 -19.65 -7.63 22.07
CA ARG A 102 -18.60 -7.16 21.15
C ARG A 102 -17.28 -7.82 21.56
N GLU A 103 -16.51 -8.29 20.57
CA GLU A 103 -15.23 -8.94 20.80
C GLU A 103 -14.12 -8.05 20.22
N PHE A 104 -13.29 -7.51 21.13
CA PHE A 104 -12.13 -6.71 20.80
C PHE A 104 -10.90 -7.24 21.57
N GLY A 105 -9.82 -7.51 20.83
CA GLY A 105 -8.57 -7.93 21.39
C GLY A 105 -8.25 -9.41 21.16
N TYR A 106 -7.43 -9.95 22.04
CA TYR A 106 -6.97 -11.33 21.98
C TYR A 106 -8.11 -12.34 22.15
N ALA A 107 -8.10 -13.37 21.29
CA ALA A 107 -8.99 -14.53 21.40
C ALA A 107 -8.25 -15.80 20.98
N GLU A 108 -8.72 -16.94 21.49
CA GLU A 108 -8.29 -18.26 21.06
C GLU A 108 -9.40 -18.90 20.22
N VAL A 109 -9.05 -19.26 18.99
CA VAL A 109 -9.98 -19.82 18.01
C VAL A 109 -9.63 -21.28 17.76
N ARG A 110 -10.61 -22.17 17.87
CA ARG A 110 -10.46 -23.55 17.46
C ARG A 110 -10.40 -23.64 15.94
N ALA A 111 -9.28 -24.08 15.39
CA ALA A 111 -9.11 -24.32 13.97
C ALA A 111 -9.60 -25.73 13.60
N HIS A 112 -10.45 -25.79 12.58
CA HIS A 112 -10.85 -27.04 11.96
C HIS A 112 -9.87 -27.37 10.83
N GLY A 113 -8.80 -28.11 11.14
CA GLY A 113 -7.61 -28.30 10.31
C GLY A 113 -7.78 -29.12 9.04
N HIS A 114 -9.02 -29.47 8.67
CA HIS A 114 -9.33 -30.20 7.44
C HIS A 114 -9.63 -29.30 6.23
N THR A 115 -9.43 -28.00 6.36
CA THR A 115 -9.61 -27.03 5.27
C THR A 115 -8.25 -26.63 4.68
N LYS A 116 -8.17 -26.41 3.37
CA LYS A 116 -6.94 -26.04 2.69
C LYS A 116 -6.26 -24.82 3.30
N LEU A 117 -7.04 -23.82 3.74
CA LEU A 117 -6.49 -22.60 4.33
C LEU A 117 -5.81 -22.85 5.67
N LEU A 118 -6.36 -23.71 6.53
CA LEU A 118 -5.91 -23.91 7.90
C LEU A 118 -5.16 -25.24 8.14
N GLU A 119 -5.02 -26.10 7.13
CA GLU A 119 -4.33 -27.37 7.27
C GLU A 119 -2.90 -27.17 7.80
N GLY A 120 -2.61 -27.72 8.98
CA GLY A 120 -1.31 -27.62 9.64
C GLY A 120 -0.99 -26.23 10.20
N ILE A 121 -1.93 -25.28 10.19
CA ILE A 121 -1.74 -23.94 10.76
C ILE A 121 -2.41 -23.88 12.12
N GLU A 122 -1.63 -23.92 13.17
CA GLU A 122 -2.07 -23.85 14.58
C GLU A 122 -0.94 -23.29 15.44
N ASP A 123 -1.29 -22.61 16.55
CA ASP A 123 -0.33 -22.13 17.54
C ASP A 123 -0.04 -23.20 18.60
N PHE A 124 -1.06 -23.94 19.00
CA PHE A 124 -0.95 -25.04 19.97
C PHE A 124 -2.12 -26.01 19.81
N ARG A 125 -2.05 -27.14 20.53
CA ARG A 125 -3.14 -28.11 20.63
C ARG A 125 -3.64 -28.21 22.05
N THR A 126 -4.95 -28.40 22.20
CA THR A 126 -5.55 -28.75 23.50
C THR A 126 -5.20 -30.19 23.89
N GLU A 127 -5.45 -30.56 25.15
CA GLU A 127 -5.30 -31.94 25.62
C GLU A 127 -6.15 -32.94 24.80
N GLU A 128 -7.26 -32.47 24.26
CA GLU A 128 -8.16 -33.24 23.40
C GLU A 128 -7.68 -33.33 21.94
N GLY A 129 -6.54 -32.70 21.62
CA GLY A 129 -5.93 -32.70 20.29
C GLY A 129 -6.49 -31.68 19.30
N HIS A 130 -7.29 -30.72 19.75
CA HIS A 130 -7.80 -29.65 18.90
C HIS A 130 -6.75 -28.60 18.61
N GLY A 131 -6.56 -28.24 17.34
CA GLY A 131 -5.70 -27.13 16.91
C GLY A 131 -6.30 -25.79 17.32
N MET A 132 -5.48 -24.92 17.91
CA MET A 132 -5.88 -23.60 18.39
C MET A 132 -5.04 -22.51 17.75
N LEU A 133 -5.66 -21.37 17.48
CA LEU A 133 -5.04 -20.16 16.93
C LEU A 133 -5.20 -19.00 17.89
N LYS A 134 -4.11 -18.26 18.12
CA LYS A 134 -4.10 -17.00 18.84
C LYS A 134 -4.30 -15.87 17.87
N VAL A 135 -5.44 -15.19 17.98
CA VAL A 135 -5.91 -14.22 16.99
C VAL A 135 -6.31 -12.90 17.63
N TRP A 136 -6.44 -11.89 16.80
CA TRP A 136 -6.99 -10.58 17.16
C TRP A 136 -8.39 -10.42 16.59
N MET A 137 -9.38 -10.25 17.47
CA MET A 137 -10.78 -9.97 17.15
C MET A 137 -11.03 -8.46 17.19
N SER A 138 -11.88 -7.97 16.31
CA SER A 138 -12.35 -6.58 16.30
C SER A 138 -13.71 -6.50 15.61
N HIS A 139 -14.78 -7.01 16.26
CA HIS A 139 -16.11 -7.04 15.67
C HIS A 139 -17.23 -6.87 16.68
N GLY A 140 -18.34 -6.26 16.22
CA GLY A 140 -19.62 -6.21 16.94
C GLY A 140 -20.67 -7.13 16.33
N ASP A 141 -20.61 -7.35 15.02
CA ASP A 141 -21.51 -8.23 14.27
C ASP A 141 -20.84 -9.57 13.99
N LYS A 142 -21.64 -10.62 13.79
CA LYS A 142 -21.15 -11.96 13.48
C LYS A 142 -22.06 -12.67 12.48
N VAL A 143 -21.49 -13.62 11.77
CA VAL A 143 -22.26 -14.53 10.92
C VAL A 143 -23.04 -15.50 11.83
N ALA A 144 -24.36 -15.51 11.69
CA ALA A 144 -25.28 -16.38 12.43
C ALA A 144 -25.68 -17.64 11.65
N GLU A 145 -25.77 -17.52 10.32
CA GLU A 145 -26.08 -18.64 9.43
C GLU A 145 -25.14 -18.65 8.23
N LEU A 146 -24.62 -19.84 7.94
CA LEU A 146 -23.75 -20.05 6.78
C LEU A 146 -24.50 -19.89 5.46
N PRO A 147 -23.86 -19.33 4.43
CA PRO A 147 -24.41 -19.44 3.07
C PRO A 147 -24.50 -20.89 2.61
N PRO A 148 -25.39 -21.21 1.64
CA PRO A 148 -25.48 -22.54 1.07
C PRO A 148 -24.12 -23.05 0.53
N GLY A 149 -23.77 -24.29 0.88
CA GLY A 149 -22.53 -24.94 0.46
C GLY A 149 -21.28 -24.56 1.26
N PHE A 150 -21.43 -23.69 2.28
CA PHE A 150 -20.32 -23.36 3.18
C PHE A 150 -20.27 -24.30 4.39
N LYS A 151 -19.09 -24.46 4.96
CA LYS A 151 -18.82 -25.14 6.22
C LYS A 151 -18.06 -24.27 7.19
N VAL A 152 -18.19 -24.55 8.49
CA VAL A 152 -17.41 -23.85 9.52
C VAL A 152 -15.94 -24.24 9.40
N MET A 153 -15.07 -23.25 9.38
CA MET A 153 -13.62 -23.42 9.30
C MET A 153 -12.93 -23.21 10.63
N CYS A 154 -13.46 -22.32 11.46
CA CYS A 154 -13.00 -22.11 12.83
C CYS A 154 -14.11 -21.52 13.71
N SER A 155 -13.97 -21.68 15.03
CA SER A 155 -15.00 -21.31 16.01
C SER A 155 -14.43 -20.88 17.35
N THR A 156 -15.22 -20.06 18.08
CA THR A 156 -15.05 -19.79 19.50
C THR A 156 -16.37 -20.07 20.23
N PRO A 157 -16.42 -20.16 21.56
CA PRO A 157 -17.68 -20.27 22.29
C PRO A 157 -18.63 -19.10 22.05
N SER A 158 -18.12 -17.88 21.88
CA SER A 158 -18.90 -16.64 21.65
C SER A 158 -19.19 -16.38 20.17
N CYS A 159 -18.36 -16.90 19.26
CA CYS A 159 -18.49 -16.80 17.82
C CYS A 159 -18.41 -18.20 17.17
N PRO A 160 -19.51 -18.96 17.11
CA PRO A 160 -19.52 -20.33 16.57
C PRO A 160 -19.09 -20.42 15.12
N ILE A 161 -19.27 -19.34 14.35
CA ILE A 161 -18.80 -19.19 12.97
C ILE A 161 -17.73 -18.08 12.95
N ALA A 162 -16.55 -18.37 13.49
CA ALA A 162 -15.40 -17.45 13.45
C ALA A 162 -14.61 -17.56 12.14
N GLY A 163 -14.91 -18.54 11.32
CA GLY A 163 -14.45 -18.71 9.96
C GLY A 163 -15.31 -19.69 9.19
N MET A 164 -15.43 -19.48 7.90
CA MET A 164 -16.22 -20.29 6.98
C MET A 164 -15.51 -20.48 5.65
N CYS A 165 -15.82 -21.55 4.93
CA CYS A 165 -15.30 -21.76 3.59
C CYS A 165 -16.26 -22.55 2.71
N ASN A 166 -16.14 -22.34 1.40
CA ASN A 166 -16.65 -23.20 0.35
C ASN A 166 -15.46 -23.54 -0.56
N GLU A 167 -14.88 -24.71 -0.37
CA GLU A 167 -13.65 -25.11 -1.06
C GLU A 167 -13.85 -25.41 -2.55
N GLU A 168 -15.06 -25.77 -2.96
CA GLU A 168 -15.40 -26.00 -4.37
C GLU A 168 -15.30 -24.70 -5.17
N LYS A 169 -15.75 -23.59 -4.55
CA LYS A 169 -15.66 -22.24 -5.13
C LYS A 169 -14.34 -21.53 -4.84
N GLY A 170 -13.53 -22.06 -3.92
CA GLY A 170 -12.32 -21.38 -3.44
C GLY A 170 -12.61 -20.18 -2.55
N PHE A 171 -13.74 -20.16 -1.84
CA PHE A 171 -14.13 -19.06 -0.96
C PHE A 171 -13.80 -19.39 0.49
N TYR A 172 -13.08 -18.47 1.13
CA TYR A 172 -12.64 -18.56 2.52
C TYR A 172 -12.95 -17.25 3.22
N ALA A 173 -13.28 -17.31 4.51
CA ALA A 173 -13.47 -16.10 5.28
C ALA A 173 -13.18 -16.33 6.77
N VAL A 174 -12.64 -15.31 7.43
CA VAL A 174 -12.30 -15.29 8.86
C VAL A 174 -12.84 -14.04 9.52
N GLN A 175 -13.33 -14.15 10.76
CA GLN A 175 -13.85 -13.02 11.53
C GLN A 175 -12.74 -12.18 12.17
N PHE A 176 -11.60 -12.80 12.45
CA PHE A 176 -10.43 -12.15 13.01
C PHE A 176 -9.54 -11.53 11.92
N HIS A 177 -8.51 -10.80 12.34
CA HIS A 177 -7.59 -10.08 11.49
C HIS A 177 -6.25 -10.82 11.33
N PRO A 178 -6.03 -11.56 10.21
CA PRO A 178 -4.77 -12.26 9.98
C PRO A 178 -3.61 -11.32 9.61
N GLU A 179 -3.90 -10.09 9.19
CA GLU A 179 -2.92 -9.10 8.75
C GLU A 179 -2.15 -8.45 9.90
N VAL A 180 -2.72 -8.44 11.11
CA VAL A 180 -2.10 -7.79 12.27
C VAL A 180 -1.11 -8.72 12.98
N THR A 181 -0.11 -8.13 13.64
CA THR A 181 0.97 -8.87 14.32
C THR A 181 0.48 -9.72 15.50
N HIS A 182 -0.66 -9.38 16.08
CA HIS A 182 -1.27 -10.09 17.22
C HIS A 182 -1.92 -11.44 16.82
N THR A 183 -2.18 -11.65 15.52
CA THR A 183 -2.58 -12.96 15.00
C THR A 183 -1.30 -13.69 14.58
N LEU A 184 -0.79 -14.55 15.46
CA LEU A 184 0.55 -15.12 15.34
C LEU A 184 0.77 -15.91 14.05
N LYS A 185 -0.24 -16.66 13.61
CA LYS A 185 -0.23 -17.46 12.38
C LYS A 185 -0.89 -16.75 11.18
N GLY A 186 -1.18 -15.47 11.31
CA GLY A 186 -1.85 -14.70 10.26
C GLY A 186 -1.05 -14.63 8.96
N ARG A 187 0.27 -14.49 9.07
CA ARG A 187 1.19 -14.52 7.90
C ARG A 187 1.14 -15.87 7.18
N ASP A 188 1.15 -16.97 7.92
CA ASP A 188 1.08 -18.33 7.32
C ASP A 188 -0.22 -18.54 6.58
N MET A 189 -1.36 -18.02 7.11
CA MET A 189 -2.67 -18.06 6.44
C MET A 189 -2.68 -17.25 5.16
N LEU A 190 -2.19 -16.01 5.19
CA LEU A 190 -2.17 -15.14 4.01
C LEU A 190 -1.23 -15.70 2.93
N ASN A 191 -0.06 -16.21 3.32
CA ASN A 191 0.86 -16.89 2.39
C ASN A 191 0.19 -18.11 1.76
N ARG A 192 -0.47 -18.95 2.56
CA ARG A 192 -1.24 -20.11 2.07
C ARG A 192 -2.29 -19.71 1.07
N PHE A 193 -3.03 -18.63 1.35
CA PHE A 193 -4.06 -18.14 0.43
C PHE A 193 -3.45 -17.71 -0.90
N VAL A 194 -2.45 -16.82 -0.89
CA VAL A 194 -1.91 -16.25 -2.13
C VAL A 194 -1.04 -17.22 -2.93
N LEU A 195 -0.23 -18.04 -2.27
CA LEU A 195 0.72 -18.93 -2.94
C LEU A 195 0.11 -20.29 -3.27
N ASP A 196 -0.59 -20.92 -2.31
CA ASP A 196 -1.06 -22.29 -2.46
C ASP A 196 -2.47 -22.38 -3.05
N ILE A 197 -3.38 -21.48 -2.64
CA ILE A 197 -4.77 -21.49 -3.09
C ILE A 197 -4.93 -20.67 -4.38
N CYS A 198 -4.44 -19.45 -4.43
CA CYS A 198 -4.49 -18.60 -5.63
C CYS A 198 -3.44 -18.96 -6.67
N LYS A 199 -2.42 -19.77 -6.30
CA LYS A 199 -1.34 -20.19 -7.20
C LYS A 199 -0.56 -19.03 -7.82
N CYS A 200 -0.37 -17.94 -7.05
CA CYS A 200 0.46 -16.84 -7.51
C CYS A 200 1.93 -17.21 -7.53
N SER A 201 2.63 -16.74 -8.54
CA SER A 201 4.09 -16.78 -8.57
C SER A 201 4.65 -15.77 -7.56
N ALA A 202 5.69 -16.15 -6.82
CA ALA A 202 6.38 -15.24 -5.89
C ALA A 202 7.50 -14.50 -6.65
N ASP A 203 7.13 -13.72 -7.65
CA ASP A 203 8.04 -13.06 -8.60
C ASP A 203 8.17 -11.54 -8.41
N TRP A 204 7.45 -10.99 -7.42
CA TRP A 204 7.56 -9.58 -7.07
C TRP A 204 8.78 -9.36 -6.16
N VAL A 205 9.96 -9.18 -6.77
CA VAL A 205 11.25 -9.00 -6.07
C VAL A 205 11.92 -7.69 -6.49
N MET A 206 12.51 -6.97 -5.55
CA MET A 206 13.04 -5.62 -5.79
C MET A 206 14.23 -5.59 -6.76
N GLY A 207 15.01 -6.66 -6.84
CA GLY A 207 16.11 -6.75 -7.81
C GLY A 207 15.61 -6.68 -9.27
N ASP A 208 14.54 -7.38 -9.58
CA ASP A 208 13.93 -7.40 -10.92
C ASP A 208 13.19 -6.09 -11.20
N TYR A 209 12.53 -5.52 -10.19
CA TYR A 209 11.86 -4.24 -10.29
C TYR A 209 12.75 -3.12 -10.82
N VAL A 210 14.00 -3.07 -10.39
CA VAL A 210 14.95 -2.05 -10.86
C VAL A 210 15.17 -2.12 -12.36
N ALA A 211 15.38 -3.32 -12.89
CA ALA A 211 15.58 -3.50 -14.33
C ALA A 211 14.34 -3.08 -15.12
N GLU A 212 13.16 -3.45 -14.64
CA GLU A 212 11.88 -3.07 -15.27
C GLU A 212 11.64 -1.57 -15.20
N ALA A 213 11.83 -0.94 -14.02
CA ALA A 213 11.65 0.50 -13.84
C ALA A 213 12.60 1.30 -14.73
N VAL A 214 13.87 0.91 -14.81
CA VAL A 214 14.86 1.55 -15.69
C VAL A 214 14.45 1.46 -17.16
N ALA A 215 13.96 0.30 -17.61
CA ALA A 215 13.47 0.12 -18.97
C ALA A 215 12.24 0.99 -19.27
N GLN A 216 11.27 1.02 -18.35
CA GLN A 216 10.06 1.84 -18.48
C GLN A 216 10.38 3.34 -18.51
N ILE A 217 11.28 3.81 -17.62
CA ILE A 217 11.70 5.23 -17.61
C ILE A 217 12.33 5.61 -18.95
N ARG A 218 13.22 4.77 -19.49
CA ARG A 218 13.85 5.02 -20.80
C ARG A 218 12.84 5.11 -21.94
N GLU A 219 11.88 4.19 -21.94
CA GLU A 219 10.81 4.17 -22.95
C GLU A 219 9.91 5.42 -22.86
N GLN A 220 9.51 5.80 -21.65
CA GLN A 220 8.62 6.95 -21.42
C GLN A 220 9.29 8.29 -21.73
N VAL A 221 10.52 8.47 -21.27
CA VAL A 221 11.23 9.75 -21.33
C VAL A 221 11.89 9.97 -22.70
N GLY A 222 12.43 8.91 -23.30
CA GLY A 222 13.19 9.02 -24.54
C GLY A 222 14.37 9.99 -24.39
N ASP A 223 14.46 10.96 -25.30
CA ASP A 223 15.52 11.98 -25.33
C ASP A 223 15.13 13.28 -24.57
N GLU A 224 13.97 13.31 -23.92
CA GLU A 224 13.49 14.50 -23.18
C GLU A 224 14.21 14.66 -21.84
N GLU A 225 14.22 15.89 -21.30
CA GLU A 225 14.82 16.18 -19.99
C GLU A 225 13.80 16.07 -18.85
N VAL A 226 14.28 15.64 -17.67
CA VAL A 226 13.51 15.42 -16.44
C VAL A 226 14.01 16.34 -15.35
N ILE A 227 13.09 16.96 -14.61
CA ILE A 227 13.39 17.68 -13.36
C ILE A 227 12.80 16.94 -12.17
N LEU A 228 13.54 16.85 -11.07
CA LEU A 228 13.13 16.22 -9.82
C LEU A 228 13.41 17.14 -8.63
N GLY A 229 12.41 17.35 -7.76
CA GLY A 229 12.61 17.95 -6.44
C GLY A 229 13.22 16.92 -5.49
N LEU A 230 14.45 17.14 -5.07
CA LEU A 230 15.16 16.29 -4.12
C LEU A 230 14.97 16.81 -2.70
N SER A 231 14.25 16.07 -1.86
CA SER A 231 13.95 16.49 -0.48
C SER A 231 14.98 16.03 0.56
N GLY A 232 15.96 15.22 0.16
CA GLY A 232 16.85 14.52 1.09
C GLY A 232 16.22 13.30 1.78
N GLY A 233 14.92 13.05 1.57
CA GLY A 233 14.23 11.84 2.04
C GLY A 233 14.54 10.61 1.19
N VAL A 234 14.27 9.42 1.74
CA VAL A 234 14.57 8.13 1.08
C VAL A 234 13.88 8.04 -0.28
N ASP A 235 12.60 8.37 -0.36
CA ASP A 235 11.78 8.17 -1.57
C ASP A 235 12.29 9.03 -2.74
N SER A 236 12.53 10.33 -2.52
CA SER A 236 13.10 11.21 -3.55
C SER A 236 14.53 10.80 -3.96
N SER A 237 15.29 10.26 -3.02
CA SER A 237 16.66 9.77 -3.25
C SER A 237 16.68 8.52 -4.13
N VAL A 238 15.80 7.56 -3.85
CA VAL A 238 15.65 6.34 -4.65
C VAL A 238 15.10 6.66 -6.04
N ALA A 239 14.12 7.57 -6.14
CA ALA A 239 13.61 8.05 -7.43
C ALA A 239 14.74 8.68 -8.26
N ALA A 240 15.56 9.56 -7.65
CA ALA A 240 16.72 10.17 -8.31
C ALA A 240 17.71 9.12 -8.83
N ALA A 241 18.04 8.12 -8.02
CA ALA A 241 18.96 7.04 -8.38
C ALA A 241 18.46 6.20 -9.55
N LEU A 242 17.18 5.78 -9.51
CA LEU A 242 16.53 5.00 -10.59
C LEU A 242 16.50 5.79 -11.91
N ILE A 243 16.07 7.04 -11.86
CA ILE A 243 15.97 7.89 -13.05
C ILE A 243 17.37 8.17 -13.61
N HIS A 244 18.35 8.48 -12.76
CA HIS A 244 19.72 8.70 -13.21
C HIS A 244 20.31 7.44 -13.87
N ARG A 245 20.06 6.26 -13.31
CA ARG A 245 20.49 4.99 -13.92
C ARG A 245 19.82 4.74 -15.29
N ALA A 246 18.60 5.24 -15.46
CA ALA A 246 17.87 5.10 -16.72
C ALA A 246 18.35 6.08 -17.80
N ILE A 247 18.45 7.37 -17.47
CA ILE A 247 18.61 8.45 -18.45
C ILE A 247 19.82 9.36 -18.19
N GLY A 248 20.59 9.12 -17.13
CA GLY A 248 21.85 9.81 -16.87
C GLY A 248 21.72 11.34 -16.79
N LYS A 249 22.43 12.04 -17.65
CA LYS A 249 22.52 13.51 -17.66
C LYS A 249 21.22 14.25 -18.04
N GLN A 250 20.21 13.56 -18.53
CA GLN A 250 18.88 14.14 -18.80
C GLN A 250 18.13 14.51 -17.53
N LEU A 251 18.56 13.96 -16.36
CA LEU A 251 17.99 14.30 -15.06
C LEU A 251 18.69 15.52 -14.44
N THR A 252 17.89 16.51 -14.03
CA THR A 252 18.32 17.63 -13.17
C THR A 252 17.55 17.57 -11.86
N CYS A 253 18.28 17.48 -10.74
CA CYS A 253 17.71 17.52 -9.40
C CYS A 253 17.79 18.93 -8.82
N VAL A 254 16.73 19.37 -8.15
CA VAL A 254 16.67 20.64 -7.42
C VAL A 254 16.49 20.35 -5.94
N PHE A 255 17.45 20.78 -5.14
CA PHE A 255 17.43 20.69 -3.68
C PHE A 255 17.28 22.10 -3.09
N VAL A 256 16.25 22.29 -2.26
CA VAL A 256 15.95 23.59 -1.64
C VAL A 256 16.36 23.56 -0.17
N ASP A 257 17.34 24.39 0.19
CA ASP A 257 17.68 24.65 1.59
C ASP A 257 16.72 25.67 2.17
N ASN A 258 15.83 25.19 3.03
CA ASN A 258 14.79 25.98 3.67
C ASN A 258 15.16 26.47 5.09
N GLY A 259 16.40 26.19 5.55
CA GLY A 259 16.87 26.52 6.90
C GLY A 259 16.31 25.64 8.02
N LEU A 260 15.47 24.65 7.69
CA LEU A 260 14.87 23.70 8.64
C LEU A 260 15.45 22.29 8.46
N LEU A 261 16.56 22.16 7.74
CA LEU A 261 17.25 20.93 7.48
C LEU A 261 17.95 20.39 8.74
N ARG A 262 18.24 19.09 8.74
CA ARG A 262 19.09 18.47 9.76
C ARG A 262 20.52 19.01 9.64
N LYS A 263 21.27 18.90 10.73
CA LYS A 263 22.68 19.31 10.74
C LYS A 263 23.46 18.58 9.63
N ASN A 264 24.14 19.36 8.78
CA ASN A 264 24.95 18.89 7.65
C ASN A 264 24.17 18.17 6.52
N GLU A 265 22.84 18.23 6.51
CA GLU A 265 22.04 17.55 5.48
C GLU A 265 22.31 18.10 4.07
N ARG A 266 22.48 19.41 3.92
CA ARG A 266 22.84 20.06 2.66
C ARG A 266 24.16 19.52 2.08
N GLU A 267 25.18 19.43 2.92
CA GLU A 267 26.50 18.92 2.56
C GLU A 267 26.44 17.44 2.21
N GLN A 268 25.70 16.64 2.99
CA GLN A 268 25.50 15.21 2.74
C GLN A 268 24.79 14.95 1.40
N VAL A 269 23.74 15.72 1.10
CA VAL A 269 23.02 15.63 -0.18
C VAL A 269 23.97 15.95 -1.34
N ARG A 270 24.76 17.01 -1.21
CA ARG A 270 25.71 17.40 -2.25
C ARG A 270 26.79 16.36 -2.45
N GLU A 271 27.34 15.81 -1.37
CA GLU A 271 28.37 14.77 -1.43
C GLU A 271 27.82 13.48 -2.07
N THR A 272 26.65 13.03 -1.63
CA THR A 272 26.05 11.79 -2.14
C THR A 272 25.64 11.90 -3.60
N PHE A 273 24.90 12.94 -3.96
CA PHE A 273 24.27 12.99 -5.28
C PHE A 273 25.15 13.66 -6.34
N GLU A 274 25.82 14.77 -6.01
CA GLU A 274 26.64 15.47 -6.97
C GLU A 274 28.02 14.81 -7.13
N LYS A 275 28.75 14.53 -6.02
CA LYS A 275 30.10 14.00 -6.08
C LYS A 275 30.17 12.50 -6.33
N ASN A 276 29.40 11.70 -5.56
CA ASN A 276 29.50 10.25 -5.64
C ASN A 276 28.69 9.67 -6.81
N MET A 277 27.49 10.20 -7.07
CA MET A 277 26.61 9.69 -8.14
C MET A 277 26.73 10.47 -9.45
N GLY A 278 27.37 11.64 -9.46
CA GLY A 278 27.53 12.48 -10.67
C GLY A 278 26.21 13.07 -11.19
N LEU A 279 25.23 13.25 -10.33
CA LEU A 279 23.95 13.87 -10.66
C LEU A 279 24.08 15.37 -10.90
N LYS A 280 23.35 15.90 -11.86
CA LYS A 280 23.22 17.35 -12.05
C LYS A 280 22.32 17.90 -10.95
N LEU A 281 22.92 18.55 -9.94
CA LEU A 281 22.24 19.05 -8.74
C LEU A 281 22.27 20.57 -8.70
N ILE A 282 21.10 21.19 -8.60
CA ILE A 282 20.90 22.60 -8.31
C ILE A 282 20.55 22.74 -6.84
N VAL A 283 21.39 23.43 -6.06
CA VAL A 283 21.13 23.72 -4.65
C VAL A 283 20.68 25.17 -4.53
N VAL A 284 19.44 25.37 -4.08
CA VAL A 284 18.85 26.69 -3.89
C VAL A 284 18.89 27.05 -2.42
N ASP A 285 19.59 28.11 -2.08
CA ASP A 285 19.57 28.70 -0.74
C ASP A 285 18.35 29.61 -0.62
N ALA A 286 17.39 29.17 0.15
CA ALA A 286 16.12 29.86 0.35
C ALA A 286 15.83 30.15 1.84
N VAL A 287 16.85 30.04 2.70
CA VAL A 287 16.72 30.17 4.16
C VAL A 287 15.98 31.46 4.54
N ASP A 288 16.44 32.60 4.03
CA ASP A 288 15.85 33.90 4.35
C ASP A 288 14.38 34.00 3.92
N ARG A 289 14.04 33.46 2.75
CA ARG A 289 12.66 33.45 2.23
C ARG A 289 11.73 32.66 3.14
N PHE A 290 12.11 31.45 3.56
CA PHE A 290 11.33 30.64 4.49
C PHE A 290 11.21 31.29 5.88
N MET A 291 12.31 31.81 6.42
CA MET A 291 12.32 32.43 7.75
C MET A 291 11.43 33.68 7.79
N ASN A 292 11.45 34.52 6.76
CA ASN A 292 10.60 35.70 6.67
C ASN A 292 9.12 35.35 6.61
N GLU A 293 8.76 34.32 5.82
CA GLU A 293 7.36 33.88 5.68
C GLU A 293 6.81 33.15 6.93
N LEU A 294 7.69 32.54 7.70
CA LEU A 294 7.34 31.83 8.94
C LEU A 294 7.36 32.74 10.18
N ALA A 295 7.87 33.97 10.05
CA ALA A 295 7.98 34.90 11.18
C ALA A 295 6.61 35.18 11.83
N GLY A 296 6.52 34.96 13.15
CA GLY A 296 5.30 35.16 13.92
C GLY A 296 4.21 34.11 13.76
N ILE A 297 4.40 33.09 12.92
CA ILE A 297 3.43 32.00 12.75
C ILE A 297 3.65 30.95 13.84
N THR A 298 2.64 30.68 14.65
CA THR A 298 2.69 29.70 15.75
C THR A 298 1.92 28.42 15.43
N ASP A 299 0.83 28.52 14.65
CA ASP A 299 -0.01 27.37 14.29
C ASP A 299 0.73 26.38 13.37
N PRO A 300 0.81 25.08 13.76
CA PRO A 300 1.52 24.07 12.98
C PRO A 300 0.95 23.83 11.57
N GLU A 301 -0.36 23.96 11.40
CA GLU A 301 -0.98 23.73 10.09
C GLU A 301 -0.70 24.91 9.14
N GLN A 302 -0.70 26.13 9.64
CA GLN A 302 -0.30 27.30 8.86
C GLN A 302 1.18 27.20 8.47
N LYS A 303 2.07 26.81 9.39
CA LYS A 303 3.50 26.56 9.06
C LYS A 303 3.66 25.59 7.91
N ARG A 304 2.96 24.45 7.95
CA ARG A 304 3.01 23.45 6.89
C ARG A 304 2.56 24.01 5.53
N LYS A 305 1.45 24.74 5.51
CA LYS A 305 0.93 25.37 4.29
C LYS A 305 1.91 26.37 3.69
N ILE A 306 2.54 27.20 4.55
CA ILE A 306 3.54 28.19 4.12
C ILE A 306 4.76 27.48 3.55
N ILE A 307 5.32 26.49 4.26
CA ILE A 307 6.48 25.72 3.79
C ILE A 307 6.18 25.07 2.45
N GLY A 308 5.03 24.41 2.31
CA GLY A 308 4.65 23.78 1.05
C GLY A 308 4.52 24.77 -0.10
N ARG A 309 3.83 25.91 0.12
CA ARG A 309 3.67 26.96 -0.89
C ARG A 309 5.01 27.55 -1.33
N VAL A 310 5.85 27.96 -0.39
CA VAL A 310 7.15 28.58 -0.70
C VAL A 310 8.06 27.58 -1.44
N PHE A 311 8.04 26.30 -1.04
CA PHE A 311 8.79 25.27 -1.75
C PHE A 311 8.33 25.13 -3.21
N VAL A 312 7.02 25.09 -3.46
CA VAL A 312 6.46 24.99 -4.82
C VAL A 312 6.86 26.20 -5.66
N GLU A 313 6.74 27.41 -5.10
CA GLU A 313 7.14 28.66 -5.79
C GLU A 313 8.61 28.63 -6.21
N ILE A 314 9.52 28.27 -5.30
CA ILE A 314 10.95 28.17 -5.59
C ILE A 314 11.23 27.10 -6.65
N PHE A 315 10.58 25.93 -6.51
CA PHE A 315 10.75 24.86 -7.47
C PHE A 315 10.28 25.28 -8.87
N GLN A 316 9.18 26.03 -8.98
CA GLN A 316 8.68 26.58 -10.25
C GLN A 316 9.64 27.59 -10.86
N GLU A 317 10.21 28.45 -10.03
CA GLU A 317 11.22 29.42 -10.48
C GLU A 317 12.45 28.70 -11.09
N GLU A 318 12.92 27.63 -10.46
CA GLU A 318 14.03 26.83 -10.99
C GLU A 318 13.62 26.02 -12.23
N ALA A 319 12.43 25.40 -12.23
CA ALA A 319 11.92 24.65 -13.36
C ALA A 319 11.74 25.53 -14.61
N SER A 320 11.28 26.77 -14.43
CA SER A 320 11.11 27.72 -15.55
C SER A 320 12.41 28.10 -16.25
N LYS A 321 13.56 27.99 -15.56
CA LYS A 321 14.89 28.19 -16.13
C LYS A 321 15.36 27.02 -17.00
N LEU A 322 14.76 25.83 -16.79
CA LEU A 322 15.07 24.59 -17.50
C LEU A 322 14.09 24.36 -18.67
N THR A 323 14.19 25.19 -19.69
CA THR A 323 13.22 25.19 -20.82
C THR A 323 13.19 23.88 -21.62
N ALA A 324 14.22 23.06 -21.54
CA ALA A 324 14.29 21.74 -22.17
C ALA A 324 13.59 20.64 -21.37
N ALA A 325 13.30 20.86 -20.07
CA ALA A 325 12.60 19.87 -19.25
C ALA A 325 11.15 19.71 -19.72
N LYS A 326 10.74 18.45 -19.94
CA LYS A 326 9.38 18.07 -20.33
C LYS A 326 8.70 17.19 -19.29
N TRP A 327 9.46 16.67 -18.34
CA TRP A 327 9.00 15.76 -17.29
C TRP A 327 9.28 16.30 -15.90
N LEU A 328 8.29 16.18 -15.03
CA LEU A 328 8.44 16.35 -13.58
C LEU A 328 8.45 14.98 -12.93
N ALA A 329 9.55 14.61 -12.30
CA ALA A 329 9.64 13.41 -11.53
C ALA A 329 9.25 13.63 -10.06
N GLN A 330 8.54 12.67 -9.48
CA GLN A 330 8.12 12.67 -8.08
C GLN A 330 8.43 11.33 -7.42
N GLY A 331 8.79 11.37 -6.14
CA GLY A 331 8.98 10.20 -5.29
C GLY A 331 7.67 9.71 -4.66
N THR A 332 6.55 9.80 -5.37
CA THR A 332 5.25 9.26 -4.93
C THR A 332 5.35 7.77 -4.72
N ILE A 333 4.89 7.28 -3.59
CA ILE A 333 4.84 5.86 -3.23
C ILE A 333 3.39 5.35 -3.15
N TYR A 334 3.22 4.05 -3.10
CA TYR A 334 1.87 3.45 -3.16
C TYR A 334 0.94 3.87 -2.02
N PRO A 335 1.38 4.03 -0.75
CA PRO A 335 0.55 4.62 0.30
C PRO A 335 -0.03 5.99 -0.04
N ASP A 336 0.73 6.87 -0.71
CA ASP A 336 0.25 8.19 -1.12
C ASP A 336 -0.89 8.07 -2.16
N VAL A 337 -0.79 7.09 -3.05
CA VAL A 337 -1.82 6.79 -4.06
C VAL A 337 -3.12 6.35 -3.40
N ILE A 338 -3.04 5.41 -2.44
CA ILE A 338 -4.22 4.91 -1.71
C ILE A 338 -4.88 6.03 -0.92
N GLU A 339 -4.10 6.84 -0.18
CA GLU A 339 -4.60 7.97 0.61
C GLU A 339 -5.30 9.01 -0.29
N SER A 340 -4.73 9.31 -1.45
CA SER A 340 -5.30 10.25 -2.42
C SER A 340 -6.61 9.74 -3.03
N ALA A 341 -6.72 8.45 -3.30
CA ALA A 341 -7.94 7.83 -3.81
C ALA A 341 -9.07 7.85 -2.75
N GLY A 342 -8.75 7.54 -1.49
CA GLY A 342 -9.67 7.60 -0.37
C GLY A 342 -10.23 9.01 -0.12
N ALA A 343 -9.42 10.04 -0.30
CA ALA A 343 -9.85 11.44 -0.20
C ALA A 343 -10.88 11.84 -1.27
N LYS A 344 -10.76 11.34 -2.48
CA LYS A 344 -11.72 11.58 -3.58
C LYS A 344 -13.08 10.93 -3.34
N THR A 345 -13.11 9.78 -2.68
CA THR A 345 -14.36 9.05 -2.39
C THR A 345 -15.09 9.52 -1.13
N LYS A 346 -14.58 10.53 -0.39
CA LYS A 346 -15.12 11.04 0.89
C LYS A 346 -15.25 9.99 2.00
N LYS A 347 -14.74 8.78 1.82
CA LYS A 347 -14.82 7.68 2.80
C LYS A 347 -13.69 7.67 3.81
N ALA A 348 -12.59 8.41 3.58
CA ALA A 348 -11.49 8.56 4.52
C ALA A 348 -11.29 10.02 4.92
N LYS A 349 -11.13 10.29 6.23
CA LYS A 349 -10.66 11.60 6.69
C LYS A 349 -9.19 11.74 6.30
N THR A 350 -8.90 12.64 5.39
CA THR A 350 -7.54 12.95 4.93
C THR A 350 -6.72 13.49 6.10
N ILE A 351 -5.73 12.75 6.56
CA ILE A 351 -4.83 13.17 7.65
C ILE A 351 -3.53 13.78 7.10
N LYS A 352 -3.21 13.61 5.82
CA LYS A 352 -1.95 14.11 5.23
C LYS A 352 -2.17 14.95 3.98
N SER A 353 -1.83 16.24 4.10
CA SER A 353 -1.77 17.21 3.00
C SER A 353 -0.35 17.41 2.44
N HIS A 354 0.65 16.55 2.78
CA HIS A 354 2.05 16.89 2.60
C HIS A 354 2.74 16.33 1.35
N HIS A 355 2.14 15.34 0.70
CA HIS A 355 2.76 14.71 -0.48
C HIS A 355 2.18 15.21 -1.81
N ASN A 356 1.31 16.20 -1.75
CA ASN A 356 0.72 16.77 -2.95
C ASN A 356 1.60 17.90 -3.50
N VAL A 357 2.69 17.54 -4.19
CA VAL A 357 3.31 18.44 -5.18
C VAL A 357 2.36 18.63 -6.39
N GLY A 358 1.15 18.10 -6.33
CA GLY A 358 0.03 18.37 -7.24
C GLY A 358 -0.52 19.80 -7.16
N GLY A 359 0.16 20.71 -6.45
CA GLY A 359 -0.10 22.15 -6.47
C GLY A 359 0.78 22.93 -7.46
N LEU A 360 1.56 22.24 -8.31
CA LEU A 360 2.22 22.93 -9.42
C LEU A 360 1.15 23.40 -10.41
N PRO A 361 1.09 24.69 -10.75
CA PRO A 361 0.14 25.18 -11.71
C PRO A 361 0.29 24.47 -13.05
N ASP A 362 -0.83 24.29 -13.77
CA ASP A 362 -0.89 23.77 -15.15
C ASP A 362 0.00 24.54 -16.14
N THR A 363 0.56 25.67 -15.69
CA THR A 363 1.41 26.57 -16.49
C THR A 363 2.74 25.97 -16.94
N LEU A 364 3.26 24.92 -16.24
CA LEU A 364 4.54 24.31 -16.62
C LEU A 364 4.40 23.22 -17.69
N HIS A 365 3.19 22.72 -17.98
CA HIS A 365 2.89 21.68 -18.97
C HIS A 365 3.85 20.48 -18.94
N LEU A 366 4.36 20.12 -17.75
CA LEU A 366 5.27 18.99 -17.57
C LEU A 366 4.46 17.69 -17.45
N LYS A 367 4.94 16.65 -18.11
CA LYS A 367 4.44 15.29 -17.93
C LYS A 367 4.92 14.74 -16.58
N LEU A 368 4.14 13.88 -15.93
CA LEU A 368 4.49 13.33 -14.62
C LEU A 368 5.22 11.99 -14.76
N LEU A 369 6.34 11.83 -14.02
CA LEU A 369 7.11 10.61 -13.94
C LEU A 369 7.19 10.14 -12.46
N GLU A 370 6.55 9.03 -12.12
CA GLU A 370 6.45 8.52 -10.75
C GLU A 370 7.00 7.08 -10.66
N PRO A 371 8.31 6.90 -10.63
CA PRO A 371 8.91 5.55 -10.72
C PRO A 371 8.68 4.67 -9.50
N LEU A 372 8.23 5.22 -8.36
CA LEU A 372 7.99 4.46 -7.12
C LEU A 372 6.51 4.26 -6.80
N ARG A 373 5.62 4.66 -7.71
CA ARG A 373 4.17 4.74 -7.48
C ARG A 373 3.53 3.41 -7.05
N SER A 374 4.09 2.29 -7.45
CA SER A 374 3.62 0.94 -7.11
C SER A 374 4.24 0.35 -5.85
N LEU A 375 5.18 1.03 -5.21
CA LEU A 375 5.98 0.50 -4.10
C LEU A 375 5.51 0.99 -2.73
N PHE A 376 5.55 0.11 -1.73
CA PHE A 376 5.45 0.47 -0.33
C PHE A 376 6.77 1.04 0.23
N THR A 377 6.72 1.72 1.36
CA THR A 377 7.89 2.35 1.99
C THR A 377 9.03 1.35 2.32
N ASP A 378 8.68 0.13 2.71
CA ASP A 378 9.65 -0.95 2.99
C ASP A 378 10.34 -1.45 1.72
N GLU A 379 9.60 -1.61 0.61
CA GLU A 379 10.14 -1.94 -0.71
C GLU A 379 11.10 -0.84 -1.21
N VAL A 380 10.74 0.44 -1.02
CA VAL A 380 11.62 1.57 -1.36
C VAL A 380 12.88 1.57 -0.50
N ARG A 381 12.80 1.23 0.78
CA ARG A 381 13.97 1.10 1.65
C ARG A 381 14.88 -0.04 1.23
N GLU A 382 14.32 -1.18 0.81
CA GLU A 382 15.08 -2.28 0.24
C GLU A 382 15.87 -1.83 -1.00
N LEU A 383 15.22 -1.10 -1.92
CA LEU A 383 15.88 -0.50 -3.08
C LEU A 383 16.99 0.49 -2.68
N SER A 384 16.80 1.28 -1.64
CA SER A 384 17.81 2.20 -1.12
C SER A 384 19.07 1.48 -0.67
N LEU A 385 18.94 0.33 -0.02
CA LEU A 385 20.06 -0.48 0.43
C LEU A 385 20.82 -1.11 -0.75
N ILE A 386 20.11 -1.56 -1.78
CA ILE A 386 20.71 -2.19 -2.97
C ILE A 386 21.47 -1.15 -3.83
N HIS A 387 20.97 0.09 -3.94
CA HIS A 387 21.46 1.05 -4.94
C HIS A 387 22.24 2.23 -4.41
N ILE A 388 22.03 2.64 -3.16
CA ILE A 388 22.70 3.81 -2.57
C ILE A 388 23.83 3.38 -1.63
N SER A 389 23.73 2.18 -1.03
CA SER A 389 24.72 1.67 -0.05
C SER A 389 25.76 0.71 -0.64
N GLU A 390 25.50 0.07 -1.76
CA GLU A 390 26.43 -0.92 -2.34
C GLU A 390 27.66 -0.35 -3.09
N PRO A 391 27.62 0.82 -3.75
CA PRO A 391 28.83 1.37 -4.36
C PRO A 391 29.98 1.59 -3.38
N THR A 392 29.68 1.76 -2.10
CA THR A 392 30.68 1.97 -1.04
C THR A 392 31.23 0.69 -0.42
N ARG A 393 30.64 -0.48 -0.72
CA ARG A 393 31.10 -1.79 -0.22
C ARG A 393 32.00 -2.55 -1.18
N GLN A 394 32.00 -2.20 -2.47
CA GLN A 394 32.87 -2.86 -3.47
C GLN A 394 34.26 -2.26 -3.62
N GLU A 395 34.53 -1.11 -2.97
CA GLU A 395 35.86 -0.45 -3.01
C GLU A 395 36.62 -0.50 -1.65
N ALA A 396 36.20 -1.37 -0.72
CA ALA A 396 36.91 -1.52 0.56
C ALA A 396 37.51 -2.96 0.67
#